data_8408b64b07a0599bd4adf02ff8466e4d
#
_entry.id   8408b64b07a0599bd4adf02ff8466e4d
#
_cell.length_a   1.000
_cell.length_b   1.000
_cell.length_c   1.000
_cell.angle_alpha   90.00
_cell.angle_beta   90.00
_cell.angle_gamma   90.00
#
_symmetry.space_group_name_H-M   'P 1'
#
loop_
_entity.id
_entity.type
_entity.pdbx_description
1 polymer ?
#
loop_
_entity_poly.entity_id
_entity_poly.type
_entity_poly.pdbx_seq_one_letter_code
_entity_poly.pdbx_strand_id
1 'polypeptide(L)'
;MDRNSCLNYFQAFPFWEHMTEEDRNFLLDNIRELHYPAGAAIQSEERQCLGTLFLLKGVLRVYLLSAQGKEATLYRLRDSDICTLSASCMLSAITFDVQIDAETDCDLLLLPAVPFSRLMKNNIYLENFIYKRTTEHFSDVIAGIERTFFMTLTQRIAAFLLDEAADTGSDELALTQEAIARSIGSAREAVSRSLKK
;
A
#
# COMPACT_ATOMS: atom_id res chain seq x y z
N MET A 1 3.24 6.33 -19.55
CA MET A 1 2.09 7.29 -19.56
C MET A 1 2.56 8.62 -20.10
N ASP A 2 1.77 9.33 -20.90
CA ASP A 2 2.17 10.66 -21.36
C ASP A 2 1.96 11.72 -20.25
N ARG A 3 2.58 12.92 -20.44
CA ARG A 3 2.51 14.01 -19.46
C ARG A 3 1.06 14.45 -19.16
N ASN A 4 0.18 14.42 -20.17
CA ASN A 4 -1.21 14.83 -20.03
C ASN A 4 -2.01 13.83 -19.17
N SER A 5 -1.74 12.55 -19.35
CA SER A 5 -2.36 11.50 -18.52
C SER A 5 -1.90 11.56 -17.07
N CYS A 6 -0.61 11.84 -16.80
CA CYS A 6 -0.11 12.12 -15.46
C CYS A 6 -0.78 13.36 -14.84
N LEU A 7 -0.90 14.43 -15.60
CA LEU A 7 -1.58 15.66 -15.18
C LEU A 7 -3.03 15.38 -14.76
N ASN A 8 -3.79 14.67 -15.61
CA ASN A 8 -5.18 14.31 -15.32
C ASN A 8 -5.31 13.47 -14.05
N TYR A 9 -4.37 12.55 -13.82
CA TYR A 9 -4.33 11.74 -12.61
C TYR A 9 -4.14 12.60 -11.36
N PHE A 10 -3.15 13.49 -11.36
CA PHE A 10 -2.85 14.33 -10.19
C PHE A 10 -3.90 15.41 -9.94
N GLN A 11 -4.65 15.85 -10.95
CA GLN A 11 -5.76 16.80 -10.80
C GLN A 11 -6.89 16.27 -9.90
N ALA A 12 -7.01 14.96 -9.73
CA ALA A 12 -8.00 14.36 -8.83
C ALA A 12 -7.64 14.53 -7.33
N PHE A 13 -6.41 14.91 -7.00
CA PHE A 13 -5.99 15.06 -5.61
C PHE A 13 -6.18 16.48 -5.07
N PRO A 14 -6.67 16.62 -3.83
CA PRO A 14 -6.98 17.93 -3.24
C PRO A 14 -5.79 18.91 -3.15
N PHE A 15 -4.57 18.40 -3.04
CA PHE A 15 -3.38 19.23 -2.97
C PHE A 15 -3.04 19.90 -4.31
N TRP A 16 -3.52 19.35 -5.43
CA TRP A 16 -3.15 19.83 -6.76
C TRP A 16 -3.56 21.28 -7.02
N GLU A 17 -4.76 21.67 -6.61
CA GLU A 17 -5.26 23.04 -6.78
C GLU A 17 -4.41 24.07 -6.05
N HIS A 18 -3.75 23.66 -4.98
CA HIS A 18 -2.93 24.50 -4.11
C HIS A 18 -1.42 24.45 -4.45
N MET A 19 -1.04 23.74 -5.51
CA MET A 19 0.34 23.74 -6.01
C MET A 19 0.58 24.92 -6.94
N THR A 20 1.78 25.51 -6.84
CA THR A 20 2.26 26.48 -7.83
C THR A 20 2.47 25.79 -9.18
N GLU A 21 2.50 26.56 -10.26
CA GLU A 21 2.81 26.01 -11.59
C GLU A 21 4.22 25.40 -11.63
N GLU A 22 5.18 26.01 -10.93
CA GLU A 22 6.54 25.48 -10.80
C GLU A 22 6.54 24.11 -10.10
N ASP A 23 5.84 23.96 -8.97
CA ASP A 23 5.76 22.68 -8.23
C ASP A 23 5.03 21.60 -9.01
N ARG A 24 3.95 21.97 -9.76
CA ARG A 24 3.25 21.03 -10.67
C ARG A 24 4.19 20.51 -11.76
N ASN A 25 4.90 21.41 -12.42
CA ASN A 25 5.88 21.01 -13.44
C ASN A 25 6.99 20.18 -12.84
N PHE A 26 7.51 20.57 -11.68
CA PHE A 26 8.55 19.82 -10.98
C PHE A 26 8.07 18.39 -10.59
N LEU A 27 6.84 18.23 -10.13
CA LEU A 27 6.25 16.91 -9.87
C LEU A 27 6.21 16.07 -11.14
N LEU A 28 5.63 16.61 -12.22
CA LEU A 28 5.46 15.91 -13.49
C LEU A 28 6.80 15.54 -14.16
N ASP A 29 7.85 16.35 -13.96
CA ASP A 29 9.17 16.09 -14.53
C ASP A 29 9.97 15.02 -13.74
N ASN A 30 9.59 14.77 -12.48
CA ASN A 30 10.26 13.81 -11.61
C ASN A 30 9.50 12.50 -11.42
N ILE A 31 8.24 12.40 -11.92
CA ILE A 31 7.46 11.18 -11.82
C ILE A 31 8.02 10.10 -12.74
N ARG A 32 8.03 8.86 -12.29
CA ARG A 32 8.44 7.68 -13.07
C ARG A 32 7.31 6.68 -13.09
N GLU A 33 7.03 6.14 -14.26
CA GLU A 33 6.09 5.03 -14.41
C GLU A 33 6.81 3.70 -14.17
N LEU A 34 6.20 2.85 -13.38
CA LEU A 34 6.70 1.52 -13.04
C LEU A 34 5.60 0.50 -13.27
N HIS A 35 5.99 -0.67 -13.75
CA HIS A 35 5.11 -1.82 -13.89
C HIS A 35 5.71 -3.01 -13.13
N TYR A 36 4.91 -3.67 -12.31
CA TYR A 36 5.29 -4.87 -11.59
C TYR A 36 4.31 -6.00 -11.87
N PRO A 37 4.78 -7.17 -12.31
CA PRO A 37 3.92 -8.34 -12.46
C PRO A 37 3.49 -8.87 -11.09
N ALA A 38 2.38 -9.61 -11.07
CA ALA A 38 1.89 -10.29 -9.88
C ALA A 38 2.99 -11.14 -9.21
N GLY A 39 3.13 -11.02 -7.90
CA GLY A 39 4.14 -11.71 -7.09
C GLY A 39 5.49 -11.00 -7.03
N ALA A 40 5.69 -9.87 -7.71
CA ALA A 40 6.94 -9.13 -7.65
C ALA A 40 7.05 -8.34 -6.33
N ALA A 41 8.25 -8.38 -5.71
CA ALA A 41 8.56 -7.52 -4.59
C ALA A 41 8.97 -6.13 -5.08
N ILE A 42 8.41 -5.09 -4.47
CA ILE A 42 8.72 -3.70 -4.76
C ILE A 42 9.84 -3.25 -3.83
N GLN A 43 11.07 -3.28 -4.34
CA GLN A 43 12.28 -2.93 -3.58
C GLN A 43 13.06 -1.85 -4.32
N SER A 44 13.80 -1.04 -3.57
CA SER A 44 14.85 -0.23 -4.19
C SER A 44 16.09 -1.10 -4.42
N GLU A 45 16.77 -0.89 -5.57
CA GLU A 45 17.99 -1.62 -5.92
C GLU A 45 19.10 -1.49 -4.86
N GLU A 46 19.10 -0.42 -4.06
CA GLU A 46 20.14 -0.09 -3.08
C GLU A 46 19.65 -0.12 -1.62
N ARG A 47 18.49 -0.70 -1.31
CA ARG A 47 17.84 -0.61 0.01
C ARG A 47 17.61 0.84 0.49
N GLN A 48 17.56 1.78 -0.45
CA GLN A 48 17.25 3.17 -0.18
C GLN A 48 15.74 3.37 -0.23
N CYS A 49 15.29 4.47 0.33
CA CYS A 49 13.90 4.89 0.27
C CYS A 49 13.47 5.12 -1.20
N LEU A 50 12.49 4.39 -1.64
CA LEU A 50 11.96 4.54 -3.00
C LEU A 50 11.39 5.95 -3.23
N GLY A 51 10.59 6.43 -2.30
CA GLY A 51 9.73 7.59 -2.45
C GLY A 51 8.26 7.21 -2.29
N THR A 52 7.37 8.05 -2.75
CA THR A 52 5.92 7.80 -2.68
C THR A 52 5.44 7.08 -3.94
N LEU A 53 4.69 6.01 -3.74
CA LEU A 53 4.06 5.26 -4.82
C LEU A 53 2.59 5.63 -4.92
N PHE A 54 2.15 5.98 -6.12
CA PHE A 54 0.74 6.20 -6.46
C PHE A 54 0.30 5.02 -7.31
N LEU A 55 -0.67 4.26 -6.82
CA LEU A 55 -1.17 3.07 -7.50
C LEU A 55 -2.22 3.47 -8.54
N LEU A 56 -1.91 3.24 -9.81
CA LEU A 56 -2.84 3.50 -10.91
C LEU A 56 -3.81 2.33 -11.08
N LYS A 57 -3.28 1.10 -10.96
CA LYS A 57 -4.03 -0.12 -11.15
C LYS A 57 -3.38 -1.27 -10.40
N GLY A 58 -4.20 -2.17 -9.86
CA GLY A 58 -3.78 -3.40 -9.23
C GLY A 58 -3.91 -3.37 -7.71
N VAL A 59 -3.23 -4.31 -7.06
CA VAL A 59 -3.25 -4.47 -5.60
C VAL A 59 -1.84 -4.60 -5.08
N LEU A 60 -1.43 -3.69 -4.19
CA LEU A 60 -0.20 -3.79 -3.42
C LEU A 60 -0.50 -4.28 -2.01
N ARG A 61 0.31 -5.20 -1.54
CA ARG A 61 0.29 -5.70 -0.17
C ARG A 61 1.46 -5.11 0.60
N VAL A 62 1.15 -4.45 1.72
CA VAL A 62 2.15 -3.93 2.66
C VAL A 62 2.18 -4.83 3.89
N TYR A 63 3.36 -5.35 4.25
CA TYR A 63 3.49 -6.33 5.32
C TYR A 63 4.80 -6.22 6.10
N LEU A 64 4.81 -6.77 7.31
CA LEU A 64 6.00 -6.98 8.12
C LEU A 64 6.56 -8.39 7.86
N LEU A 65 7.88 -8.49 7.82
CA LEU A 65 8.59 -9.77 7.72
C LEU A 65 9.42 -9.98 8.99
N SER A 66 9.11 -11.05 9.73
CA SER A 66 9.89 -11.42 10.94
C SER A 66 11.24 -12.04 10.56
N ALA A 67 12.17 -12.08 11.51
CA ALA A 67 13.46 -12.75 11.33
C ALA A 67 13.34 -14.27 11.03
N GLN A 68 12.19 -14.88 11.36
CA GLN A 68 11.92 -16.29 11.08
C GLN A 68 11.14 -16.48 9.76
N GLY A 69 11.01 -15.43 8.93
CA GLY A 69 10.30 -15.48 7.66
C GLY A 69 8.77 -15.49 7.76
N LYS A 70 8.20 -15.19 8.94
CA LYS A 70 6.75 -15.03 9.08
C LYS A 70 6.33 -13.65 8.59
N GLU A 71 5.27 -13.63 7.81
CA GLU A 71 4.68 -12.41 7.26
C GLU A 71 3.43 -12.01 8.03
N ALA A 72 3.25 -10.71 8.22
CA ALA A 72 2.04 -10.13 8.78
C ALA A 72 1.59 -8.97 7.90
N THR A 73 0.49 -9.15 7.16
CA THR A 73 -0.08 -8.09 6.33
C THR A 73 -0.59 -6.96 7.23
N LEU A 74 -0.14 -5.76 6.94
CA LEU A 74 -0.59 -4.54 7.60
C LEU A 74 -1.87 -4.03 6.93
N TYR A 75 -1.81 -3.81 5.63
CA TYR A 75 -2.94 -3.37 4.79
C TYR A 75 -2.65 -3.65 3.31
N ARG A 76 -3.67 -3.48 2.50
CA ARG A 76 -3.60 -3.49 1.04
C ARG A 76 -3.94 -2.14 0.48
N LEU A 77 -3.26 -1.80 -0.60
CA LEU A 77 -3.55 -0.64 -1.42
C LEU A 77 -4.19 -1.12 -2.71
N ARG A 78 -5.23 -0.41 -3.15
CA ARG A 78 -5.97 -0.71 -4.37
C ARG A 78 -5.93 0.48 -5.32
N ASP A 79 -6.59 0.40 -6.45
CA ASP A 79 -6.62 1.44 -7.47
C ASP A 79 -6.84 2.85 -6.87
N SER A 80 -6.00 3.79 -7.25
CA SER A 80 -5.96 5.18 -6.79
C SER A 80 -5.45 5.41 -5.35
N ASP A 81 -4.97 4.38 -4.67
CA ASP A 81 -4.33 4.54 -3.36
C ASP A 81 -2.88 5.03 -3.47
N ILE A 82 -2.37 5.48 -2.33
CA ILE A 82 -1.00 6.00 -2.21
C ILE A 82 -0.26 5.25 -1.12
N CYS A 83 0.88 4.68 -1.47
CA CYS A 83 1.78 4.09 -0.49
C CYS A 83 2.69 5.16 0.11
N THR A 84 2.39 5.56 1.34
CA THR A 84 3.22 6.52 2.08
C THR A 84 4.38 5.83 2.81
N LEU A 85 4.25 4.53 3.17
CA LEU A 85 5.31 3.79 3.86
C LEU A 85 6.49 3.42 2.94
N SER A 86 6.33 3.45 1.62
CA SER A 86 7.45 3.37 0.67
C SER A 86 8.41 4.56 0.80
N ALA A 87 7.93 5.67 1.39
CA ALA A 87 8.69 6.88 1.71
C ALA A 87 8.97 7.02 3.22
N SER A 88 9.00 5.91 3.99
CA SER A 88 9.14 5.90 5.46
C SER A 88 10.39 6.64 5.95
N CYS A 89 11.49 6.60 5.20
CA CYS A 89 12.70 7.35 5.52
C CYS A 89 12.51 8.87 5.60
N MET A 90 11.45 9.40 5.02
CA MET A 90 11.14 10.82 4.98
C MET A 90 10.18 11.24 6.08
N LEU A 91 9.48 10.27 6.64
CA LEU A 91 8.61 10.43 7.79
C LEU A 91 9.44 10.03 9.02
N SER A 92 10.18 10.97 9.59
CA SER A 92 11.17 10.75 10.66
C SER A 92 10.63 10.01 11.90
N ALA A 93 9.32 9.90 12.03
CA ALA A 93 8.64 9.17 13.10
C ALA A 93 8.52 7.66 12.84
N ILE A 94 8.77 7.18 11.61
CA ILE A 94 8.66 5.76 11.27
C ILE A 94 10.01 5.08 11.51
N THR A 95 10.02 4.11 12.43
CA THR A 95 11.22 3.40 12.89
C THR A 95 11.24 1.92 12.50
N PHE A 96 10.34 1.48 11.64
CA PHE A 96 10.22 0.09 11.21
C PHE A 96 10.23 -0.02 9.68
N ASP A 97 10.75 -1.15 9.19
CA ASP A 97 10.77 -1.45 7.77
C ASP A 97 9.54 -2.28 7.38
N VAL A 98 8.96 -1.95 6.25
CA VAL A 98 7.88 -2.73 5.63
C VAL A 98 8.37 -3.35 4.33
N GLN A 99 7.75 -4.47 3.96
CA GLN A 99 7.87 -5.07 2.64
C GLN A 99 6.62 -4.72 1.83
N ILE A 100 6.78 -4.60 0.52
CA ILE A 100 5.69 -4.29 -0.40
C ILE A 100 5.77 -5.26 -1.56
N ASP A 101 4.69 -6.00 -1.80
CA ASP A 101 4.54 -6.93 -2.92
C ASP A 101 3.37 -6.51 -3.82
N ALA A 102 3.50 -6.76 -5.12
CA ALA A 102 2.39 -6.70 -6.07
C ALA A 102 1.57 -8.01 -5.98
N GLU A 103 0.34 -7.97 -5.47
CA GLU A 103 -0.55 -9.14 -5.44
C GLU A 103 -1.17 -9.44 -6.81
N THR A 104 -1.34 -8.42 -7.62
CA THR A 104 -1.76 -8.51 -9.05
C THR A 104 -0.74 -7.78 -9.91
N ASP A 105 -0.92 -7.80 -11.23
CA ASP A 105 -0.17 -6.89 -12.10
C ASP A 105 -0.50 -5.44 -11.71
N CYS A 106 0.54 -4.64 -11.45
CA CYS A 106 0.41 -3.29 -10.93
C CYS A 106 1.08 -2.26 -11.83
N ASP A 107 0.34 -1.20 -12.12
CA ASP A 107 0.86 0.02 -12.74
C ASP A 107 0.97 1.11 -11.68
N LEU A 108 2.13 1.73 -11.56
CA LEU A 108 2.47 2.67 -10.50
C LEU A 108 3.10 3.94 -11.06
N LEU A 109 2.89 5.05 -10.35
CA LEU A 109 3.72 6.23 -10.49
C LEU A 109 4.59 6.37 -9.24
N LEU A 110 5.90 6.45 -9.44
CA LEU A 110 6.87 6.71 -8.40
C LEU A 110 7.28 8.18 -8.41
N LEU A 111 7.09 8.87 -7.31
CA LEU A 111 7.75 10.14 -7.02
C LEU A 111 8.93 9.86 -6.09
N PRO A 112 10.19 9.96 -6.57
CA PRO A 112 11.37 9.62 -5.75
C PRO A 112 11.47 10.47 -4.49
N ALA A 113 12.15 9.93 -3.46
CA ALA A 113 12.22 10.50 -2.12
C ALA A 113 12.67 11.98 -2.11
N VAL A 114 13.73 12.33 -2.83
CA VAL A 114 14.28 13.70 -2.81
C VAL A 114 13.31 14.72 -3.43
N PRO A 115 12.77 14.53 -4.65
CA PRO A 115 11.72 15.39 -5.19
C PRO A 115 10.48 15.48 -4.29
N PHE A 116 10.03 14.36 -3.74
CA PHE A 116 8.89 14.33 -2.84
C PHE A 116 9.13 15.18 -1.58
N SER A 117 10.30 15.05 -0.94
CA SER A 117 10.66 15.86 0.22
C SER A 117 10.65 17.36 -0.07
N ARG A 118 11.17 17.75 -1.22
CA ARG A 118 11.13 19.15 -1.65
C ARG A 118 9.69 19.65 -1.76
N LEU A 119 8.84 18.91 -2.44
CA LEU A 119 7.43 19.29 -2.61
C LEU A 119 6.67 19.37 -1.28
N MET A 120 6.87 18.41 -0.37
CA MET A 120 6.26 18.44 0.96
C MET A 120 6.66 19.66 1.77
N LYS A 121 7.95 20.06 1.73
CA LYS A 121 8.43 21.25 2.44
C LYS A 121 7.85 22.56 1.89
N ASN A 122 7.55 22.60 0.61
CA ASN A 122 7.07 23.80 -0.06
C ASN A 122 5.54 23.91 -0.08
N ASN A 123 4.82 22.82 0.12
CA ASN A 123 3.37 22.78 -0.03
C ASN A 123 2.70 22.08 1.17
N ILE A 124 2.15 22.89 2.05
CA ILE A 124 1.46 22.44 3.28
C ILE A 124 0.22 21.56 2.96
N TYR A 125 -0.44 21.75 1.81
CA TYR A 125 -1.61 20.96 1.43
C TYR A 125 -1.19 19.55 1.02
N LEU A 126 -0.05 19.40 0.29
CA LEU A 126 0.53 18.09 0.01
C LEU A 126 0.97 17.40 1.30
N GLU A 127 1.67 18.11 2.18
CA GLU A 127 2.10 17.58 3.47
C GLU A 127 0.92 17.08 4.31
N ASN A 128 -0.12 17.90 4.48
CA ASN A 128 -1.34 17.52 5.21
C ASN A 128 -2.05 16.32 4.56
N PHE A 129 -2.12 16.28 3.24
CA PHE A 129 -2.71 15.17 2.52
C PHE A 129 -1.97 13.85 2.80
N ILE A 130 -0.64 13.87 2.76
CA ILE A 130 0.18 12.69 3.05
C ILE A 130 0.04 12.25 4.50
N TYR A 131 0.05 13.19 5.48
CA TYR A 131 -0.17 12.83 6.88
C TYR A 131 -1.57 12.26 7.12
N LYS A 132 -2.60 12.78 6.46
CA LYS A 132 -3.95 12.24 6.54
C LYS A 132 -4.00 10.80 6.03
N ARG A 133 -3.43 10.52 4.84
CA ARG A 133 -3.32 9.16 4.31
C ARG A 133 -2.56 8.22 5.23
N THR A 134 -1.45 8.69 5.80
CA THR A 134 -0.67 7.91 6.78
C THR A 134 -1.50 7.58 8.02
N THR A 135 -2.34 8.51 8.50
CA THR A 135 -3.22 8.28 9.65
C THR A 135 -4.33 7.28 9.33
N GLU A 136 -4.87 7.31 8.10
CA GLU A 136 -5.85 6.33 7.62
C GLU A 136 -5.22 4.92 7.61
N HIS A 137 -4.03 4.74 7.03
CA HIS A 137 -3.31 3.46 7.07
C HIS A 137 -2.93 3.00 8.48
N PHE A 138 -2.62 3.94 9.38
CA PHE A 138 -2.40 3.60 10.79
C PHE A 138 -3.66 3.01 11.42
N SER A 139 -4.83 3.56 11.11
CA SER A 139 -6.11 3.02 11.58
C SER A 139 -6.36 1.59 11.07
N ASP A 140 -6.01 1.30 9.81
CA ASP A 140 -6.11 -0.05 9.24
C ASP A 140 -5.18 -1.04 9.97
N VAL A 141 -3.96 -0.60 10.29
CA VAL A 141 -3.00 -1.42 11.07
C VAL A 141 -3.56 -1.72 12.47
N ILE A 142 -4.13 -0.73 13.16
CA ILE A 142 -4.73 -0.92 14.48
C ILE A 142 -5.91 -1.89 14.41
N ALA A 143 -6.78 -1.76 13.41
CA ALA A 143 -7.89 -2.71 13.19
C ALA A 143 -7.38 -4.13 12.94
N GLY A 144 -6.29 -4.30 12.19
CA GLY A 144 -5.63 -5.60 11.98
C GLY A 144 -5.07 -6.20 13.28
N ILE A 145 -4.46 -5.38 14.12
CA ILE A 145 -3.97 -5.76 15.45
C ILE A 145 -5.14 -6.19 16.33
N GLU A 146 -6.21 -5.40 16.39
CA GLU A 146 -7.41 -5.70 17.16
C GLU A 146 -8.02 -7.06 16.77
N ARG A 147 -8.19 -7.31 15.46
CA ARG A 147 -8.62 -8.60 14.92
C ARG A 147 -7.71 -9.74 15.39
N THR A 148 -6.40 -9.53 15.42
CA THR A 148 -5.43 -10.56 15.82
C THR A 148 -5.51 -10.89 17.30
N PHE A 149 -5.72 -9.89 18.17
CA PHE A 149 -5.78 -10.07 19.60
C PHE A 149 -7.13 -10.60 20.13
N PHE A 150 -8.23 -10.16 19.53
CA PHE A 150 -9.57 -10.39 20.08
C PHE A 150 -10.43 -11.39 19.29
N MET A 151 -10.03 -11.74 18.05
CA MET A 151 -10.76 -12.71 17.23
C MET A 151 -10.08 -14.08 17.25
N THR A 152 -10.89 -15.13 17.29
CA THR A 152 -10.43 -16.50 17.02
C THR A 152 -9.99 -16.64 15.56
N LEU A 153 -9.20 -17.67 15.26
CA LEU A 153 -8.77 -17.94 13.86
C LEU A 153 -9.97 -18.05 12.91
N THR A 154 -11.03 -18.75 13.31
CA THR A 154 -12.23 -18.90 12.47
C THR A 154 -12.91 -17.57 12.19
N GLN A 155 -13.02 -16.69 13.20
CA GLN A 155 -13.57 -15.35 13.02
C GLN A 155 -12.69 -14.48 12.09
N ARG A 156 -11.35 -14.57 12.20
CA ARG A 156 -10.43 -13.84 11.31
C ARG A 156 -10.54 -14.32 9.86
N ILE A 157 -10.67 -15.64 9.65
CA ILE A 157 -10.91 -16.20 8.31
C ILE A 157 -12.23 -15.67 7.75
N ALA A 158 -13.31 -15.73 8.53
CA ALA A 158 -14.62 -15.26 8.09
C ALA A 158 -14.60 -13.75 7.75
N ALA A 159 -14.01 -12.93 8.61
CA ALA A 159 -13.87 -11.49 8.36
C ALA A 159 -13.09 -11.22 7.08
N PHE A 160 -11.94 -11.88 6.88
CA PHE A 160 -11.13 -11.75 5.69
C PHE A 160 -11.90 -12.12 4.41
N LEU A 161 -12.63 -13.25 4.42
CA LEU A 161 -13.40 -13.69 3.25
C LEU A 161 -14.56 -12.72 2.94
N LEU A 162 -15.21 -12.15 3.96
CA LEU A 162 -16.26 -11.14 3.78
C LEU A 162 -15.69 -9.83 3.22
N ASP A 163 -14.53 -9.38 3.71
CA ASP A 163 -13.84 -8.21 3.19
C ASP A 163 -13.46 -8.41 1.70
N GLU A 164 -12.89 -9.57 1.33
CA GLU A 164 -12.52 -9.90 -0.06
C GLU A 164 -13.76 -10.01 -0.98
N ALA A 165 -14.87 -10.58 -0.49
CA ALA A 165 -16.11 -10.64 -1.24
C ALA A 165 -16.69 -9.24 -1.51
N ALA A 166 -16.66 -8.37 -0.50
CA ALA A 166 -17.09 -6.98 -0.65
C ALA A 166 -16.21 -6.20 -1.64
N ASP A 167 -14.90 -6.38 -1.56
CA ASP A 167 -13.91 -5.69 -2.40
C ASP A 167 -13.99 -6.14 -3.88
N THR A 168 -14.23 -7.45 -4.10
CA THR A 168 -14.34 -8.00 -5.46
C THR A 168 -15.75 -7.90 -6.03
N GLY A 169 -16.75 -7.60 -5.20
CA GLY A 169 -18.16 -7.63 -5.57
C GLY A 169 -18.67 -9.02 -5.97
N SER A 170 -18.02 -10.09 -5.47
CA SER A 170 -18.31 -11.47 -5.82
C SER A 170 -18.41 -12.35 -4.59
N ASP A 171 -19.42 -13.22 -4.55
CA ASP A 171 -19.57 -14.25 -3.52
C ASP A 171 -18.67 -15.48 -3.78
N GLU A 172 -18.06 -15.57 -4.96
CA GLU A 172 -17.11 -16.62 -5.32
C GLU A 172 -15.67 -16.09 -5.28
N LEU A 173 -14.85 -16.63 -4.40
CA LEU A 173 -13.47 -16.24 -4.18
C LEU A 173 -12.50 -17.37 -4.57
N ALA A 174 -11.62 -17.11 -5.54
CA ALA A 174 -10.57 -18.03 -5.96
C ALA A 174 -9.31 -17.84 -5.11
N LEU A 175 -9.34 -18.27 -3.84
CA LEU A 175 -8.25 -18.09 -2.89
C LEU A 175 -7.62 -19.43 -2.48
N THR A 176 -6.29 -19.47 -2.39
CA THR A 176 -5.58 -20.60 -1.81
C THR A 176 -5.55 -20.48 -0.28
N GLN A 177 -5.46 -21.62 0.42
CA GLN A 177 -5.28 -21.63 1.88
C GLN A 177 -4.00 -20.91 2.32
N GLU A 178 -2.97 -20.93 1.46
CA GLU A 178 -1.73 -20.19 1.66
C GLU A 178 -1.96 -18.67 1.60
N ALA A 179 -2.72 -18.21 0.60
CA ALA A 179 -3.06 -16.79 0.47
C ALA A 179 -3.87 -16.29 1.68
N ILE A 180 -4.85 -17.08 2.13
CA ILE A 180 -5.62 -16.77 3.34
C ILE A 180 -4.70 -16.70 4.56
N ALA A 181 -3.84 -17.71 4.76
CA ALA A 181 -2.94 -17.80 5.90
C ALA A 181 -1.98 -16.60 5.95
N ARG A 182 -1.40 -16.22 4.81
CA ARG A 182 -0.52 -15.08 4.65
C ARG A 182 -1.24 -13.76 4.97
N SER A 183 -2.49 -13.61 4.52
CA SER A 183 -3.29 -12.40 4.74
C SER A 183 -3.64 -12.17 6.20
N ILE A 184 -3.99 -13.24 6.93
CA ILE A 184 -4.39 -13.14 8.35
C ILE A 184 -3.25 -13.40 9.33
N GLY A 185 -2.01 -13.57 8.87
CA GLY A 185 -0.84 -13.84 9.73
C GLY A 185 -0.95 -15.17 10.50
N SER A 186 -1.35 -16.27 9.82
CA SER A 186 -1.52 -17.59 10.41
C SER A 186 -0.76 -18.68 9.65
N ALA A 187 -0.69 -19.89 10.19
CA ALA A 187 -0.12 -21.04 9.49
C ALA A 187 -1.17 -21.66 8.53
N ARG A 188 -0.74 -22.07 7.33
CA ARG A 188 -1.58 -22.73 6.32
C ARG A 188 -2.36 -23.93 6.88
N GLU A 189 -1.67 -24.77 7.69
CA GLU A 189 -2.28 -25.95 8.30
C GLU A 189 -3.41 -25.60 9.28
N ALA A 190 -3.28 -24.46 9.98
CA ALA A 190 -4.32 -23.97 10.89
C ALA A 190 -5.55 -23.50 10.11
N VAL A 191 -5.34 -22.75 9.03
CA VAL A 191 -6.40 -22.31 8.10
C VAL A 191 -7.09 -23.52 7.49
N SER A 192 -6.33 -24.50 6.96
CA SER A 192 -6.88 -25.73 6.38
C SER A 192 -7.78 -26.50 7.36
N ARG A 193 -7.36 -26.61 8.63
CA ARG A 193 -8.19 -27.26 9.67
C ARG A 193 -9.44 -26.46 10.02
N SER A 194 -9.35 -25.13 10.01
CA SER A 194 -10.50 -24.27 10.33
C SER A 194 -11.57 -24.28 9.23
N LEU A 195 -11.16 -24.34 7.96
CA LEU A 195 -12.08 -24.40 6.81
C LEU A 195 -12.76 -25.77 6.62
N LYS A 196 -12.28 -26.85 7.30
CA LYS A 196 -12.87 -28.19 7.23
C LYS A 196 -13.94 -28.44 8.29
N LYS A 197 -14.13 -27.52 9.21
CA LYS A 197 -15.16 -27.57 10.26
C LYS A 197 -16.46 -26.93 9.79
#